data_17dec82ac54ef2e27484666e686dea00
#
_entry.id   17dec82ac54ef2e27484666e686dea00
#
_cell.length_a   1.000
_cell.length_b   1.000
_cell.length_c   1.000
_cell.angle_alpha   90.00
_cell.angle_beta   90.00
_cell.angle_gamma   90.00
#
_symmetry.space_group_name_H-M   'P 1'
#
loop_
_entity.id
_entity.type
_entity.pdbx_description
1 polymer ?
#
loop_
_entity_poly.entity_id
_entity_poly.type
_entity_poly.pdbx_seq_one_letter_code
_entity_poly.pdbx_strand_id
1 'polypeptide(L)'
;DNVMYVLARNYSLVALNAETGAEIWIHEGLNGISTRGIAYWESKDRKDRRLIFAINDYLEEIDALTGKSILTFGGKGLVDLREDLGRDPKLITRIQSNNPGRVFEDLILLGSTPGESYLSPPGDIRAFNVITGKLVWTFHTIPHPGEFGYETWPKDAWRYSGGANTWGEITVDEKRGIAYFPT
;
A
#
# COMPACT_ATOMS: atom_id res chain seq x y z
N ASP A 1 -18.47 13.44 -8.41
CA ASP A 1 -19.40 12.59 -7.66
C ASP A 1 -19.29 13.01 -6.20
N ASN A 2 -20.38 13.45 -5.60
CA ASN A 2 -20.42 13.98 -4.24
C ASN A 2 -20.35 12.84 -3.19
N VAL A 3 -19.30 12.03 -3.21
CA VAL A 3 -19.08 10.95 -2.24
C VAL A 3 -17.85 11.24 -1.40
N MET A 4 -17.99 11.13 -0.09
CA MET A 4 -16.93 11.23 0.89
C MET A 4 -16.74 9.87 1.56
N TYR A 5 -15.50 9.38 1.60
CA TYR A 5 -15.12 8.13 2.27
C TYR A 5 -14.46 8.45 3.60
N VAL A 6 -14.94 7.84 4.67
CA VAL A 6 -14.54 8.17 6.04
C VAL A 6 -14.25 6.89 6.82
N LEU A 7 -13.10 6.86 7.50
CA LEU A 7 -12.86 5.85 8.53
C LEU A 7 -13.70 6.21 9.76
N ALA A 8 -14.61 5.32 10.12
CA ALA A 8 -15.56 5.52 11.21
C ALA A 8 -15.23 4.64 12.42
N ARG A 9 -16.05 4.72 13.46
CA ARG A 9 -15.92 3.90 14.67
C ARG A 9 -16.02 2.41 14.33
N ASN A 10 -15.51 1.56 15.20
CA ASN A 10 -15.54 0.10 15.09
C ASN A 10 -14.83 -0.43 13.84
N TYR A 11 -13.75 0.27 13.41
CA TYR A 11 -12.95 -0.15 12.25
C TYR A 11 -13.81 -0.39 11.02
N SER A 12 -14.62 0.59 10.68
CA SER A 12 -15.45 0.58 9.48
C SER A 12 -15.05 1.71 8.53
N LEU A 13 -15.31 1.50 7.25
CA LEU A 13 -15.20 2.50 6.20
C LEU A 13 -16.61 2.83 5.72
N VAL A 14 -16.94 4.10 5.68
CA VAL A 14 -18.29 4.58 5.34
C VAL A 14 -18.22 5.51 4.14
N ALA A 15 -19.09 5.30 3.18
CA ALA A 15 -19.34 6.27 2.12
C ALA A 15 -20.54 7.13 2.49
N LEU A 16 -20.35 8.42 2.41
CA LEU A 16 -21.38 9.43 2.68
C LEU A 16 -21.62 10.28 1.45
N ASN A 17 -22.84 10.70 1.26
CA ASN A 17 -23.12 11.81 0.36
C ASN A 17 -22.48 13.08 0.96
N ALA A 18 -21.54 13.68 0.25
CA ALA A 18 -20.75 14.80 0.78
C ALA A 18 -21.56 16.09 0.95
N GLU A 19 -22.73 16.20 0.32
CA GLU A 19 -23.62 17.36 0.42
C GLU A 19 -24.58 17.24 1.61
N THR A 20 -25.10 16.05 1.86
CA THR A 20 -26.17 15.83 2.85
C THR A 20 -25.69 15.11 4.10
N GLY A 21 -24.52 14.46 4.08
CA GLY A 21 -24.04 13.58 5.15
C GLY A 21 -24.77 12.23 5.23
N ALA A 22 -25.69 11.94 4.32
CA ALA A 22 -26.41 10.67 4.31
C ALA A 22 -25.48 9.50 4.00
N GLU A 23 -25.61 8.40 4.74
CA GLU A 23 -24.88 7.16 4.50
C GLU A 23 -25.32 6.53 3.18
N ILE A 24 -24.32 6.14 2.36
CA ILE A 24 -24.54 5.41 1.09
C ILE A 24 -24.31 3.92 1.32
N TRP A 25 -23.19 3.58 1.96
CA TRP A 25 -22.85 2.22 2.37
C TRP A 25 -21.85 2.23 3.53
N ILE A 26 -21.76 1.12 4.23
CA ILE A 26 -20.77 0.83 5.27
C ILE A 26 -20.09 -0.50 4.98
N HIS A 27 -18.75 -0.54 5.15
CA HIS A 27 -17.92 -1.73 5.12
C HIS A 27 -17.28 -1.93 6.50
N GLU A 28 -17.62 -3.01 7.16
CA GLU A 28 -17.21 -3.28 8.55
C GLU A 28 -16.06 -4.29 8.62
N GLY A 29 -15.51 -4.48 9.82
CA GLY A 29 -14.55 -5.55 10.11
C GLY A 29 -13.10 -5.23 9.77
N LEU A 30 -12.76 -3.98 9.52
CA LEU A 30 -11.41 -3.53 9.13
C LEU A 30 -10.45 -3.37 10.33
N ASN A 31 -10.44 -4.35 11.25
CA ASN A 31 -9.52 -4.34 12.38
C ASN A 31 -8.05 -4.35 11.90
N GLY A 32 -7.29 -3.31 12.26
CA GLY A 32 -5.91 -3.16 11.83
C GLY A 32 -5.72 -2.36 10.54
N ILE A 33 -6.78 -1.71 10.02
CA ILE A 33 -6.65 -0.79 8.89
C ILE A 33 -5.71 0.36 9.23
N SER A 34 -4.92 0.80 8.25
CA SER A 34 -4.12 2.02 8.36
C SER A 34 -5.03 3.24 8.59
N THR A 35 -4.68 4.05 9.59
CA THR A 35 -5.47 5.24 9.98
C THR A 35 -5.04 6.53 9.29
N ARG A 36 -3.97 6.49 8.47
CA ARG A 36 -3.44 7.68 7.78
C ARG A 36 -4.09 7.96 6.43
N GLY A 37 -5.06 7.16 6.04
CA GLY A 37 -5.84 7.38 4.83
C GLY A 37 -6.04 6.12 4.00
N ILE A 38 -6.72 6.30 2.91
CA ILE A 38 -7.03 5.30 1.89
C ILE A 38 -6.71 5.88 0.52
N ALA A 39 -6.27 5.06 -0.42
CA ALA A 39 -6.07 5.46 -1.80
C ALA A 39 -7.35 5.22 -2.61
N TYR A 40 -7.52 6.00 -3.66
CA TYR A 40 -8.61 5.87 -4.62
C TYR A 40 -8.06 5.71 -6.02
N TRP A 41 -8.66 4.80 -6.78
CA TRP A 41 -8.40 4.59 -8.18
C TRP A 41 -9.72 4.45 -8.95
N GLU A 42 -9.74 4.93 -10.20
CA GLU A 42 -10.85 4.67 -11.11
C GLU A 42 -10.36 4.39 -12.54
N SER A 43 -11.07 3.53 -13.25
CA SER A 43 -10.86 3.28 -14.66
C SER A 43 -11.17 4.52 -15.51
N LYS A 44 -10.61 4.63 -16.72
CA LYS A 44 -10.84 5.77 -17.62
C LYS A 44 -12.31 5.99 -17.97
N ASP A 45 -13.10 4.92 -18.03
CA ASP A 45 -14.55 5.00 -18.28
C ASP A 45 -15.36 5.14 -16.98
N ARG A 46 -14.66 5.21 -15.81
CA ARG A 46 -15.22 5.41 -14.47
C ARG A 46 -16.21 4.32 -14.01
N LYS A 47 -16.19 3.15 -14.64
CA LYS A 47 -17.07 2.03 -14.25
C LYS A 47 -16.47 1.16 -13.15
N ASP A 48 -15.15 1.01 -13.13
CA ASP A 48 -14.41 0.35 -12.05
C ASP A 48 -13.79 1.42 -11.17
N ARG A 49 -14.17 1.45 -9.90
CA ARG A 49 -13.70 2.41 -8.90
C ARG A 49 -13.35 1.67 -7.63
N ARG A 50 -12.16 1.91 -7.12
CA ARG A 50 -11.60 1.15 -6.02
C ARG A 50 -11.09 2.04 -4.90
N LEU A 51 -11.35 1.62 -3.68
CA LEU A 51 -10.67 2.11 -2.49
C LEU A 51 -9.64 1.07 -2.09
N ILE A 52 -8.41 1.52 -1.90
CA ILE A 52 -7.23 0.66 -1.67
C ILE A 52 -6.65 1.06 -0.32
N PHE A 53 -6.41 0.08 0.54
CA PHE A 53 -5.88 0.33 1.88
C PHE A 53 -5.06 -0.84 2.42
N ALA A 54 -4.11 -0.52 3.30
CA ALA A 54 -3.39 -1.54 4.04
C ALA A 54 -4.17 -1.91 5.31
N ILE A 55 -4.29 -3.21 5.55
CA ILE A 55 -4.89 -3.78 6.74
C ILE A 55 -4.00 -4.90 7.28
N ASN A 56 -3.46 -4.73 8.50
CA ASN A 56 -2.42 -5.60 9.03
C ASN A 56 -1.26 -5.74 8.01
N ASP A 57 -0.88 -6.95 7.64
CA ASP A 57 0.19 -7.21 6.67
C ASP A 57 -0.32 -7.41 5.23
N TYR A 58 -1.53 -6.94 4.93
CA TYR A 58 -2.17 -7.12 3.63
C TYR A 58 -2.54 -5.80 2.98
N LEU A 59 -2.62 -5.82 1.65
CA LEU A 59 -3.27 -4.78 0.86
C LEU A 59 -4.63 -5.33 0.41
N GLU A 60 -5.69 -4.57 0.63
CA GLU A 60 -7.07 -4.92 0.28
C GLU A 60 -7.68 -3.85 -0.60
N GLU A 61 -8.64 -4.26 -1.41
CA GLU A 61 -9.46 -3.36 -2.23
C GLU A 61 -10.94 -3.64 -2.07
N ILE A 62 -11.71 -2.57 -2.07
CA ILE A 62 -13.17 -2.62 -2.14
C ILE A 62 -13.68 -1.77 -3.30
N ASP A 63 -14.81 -2.18 -3.84
CA ASP A 63 -15.55 -1.40 -4.83
C ASP A 63 -16.07 -0.11 -4.20
N ALA A 64 -15.64 1.03 -4.72
CA ALA A 64 -15.96 2.34 -4.14
C ALA A 64 -17.44 2.72 -4.27
N LEU A 65 -18.19 2.10 -5.19
CA LEU A 65 -19.62 2.36 -5.38
C LEU A 65 -20.49 1.57 -4.41
N THR A 66 -20.05 0.36 -4.03
CA THR A 66 -20.88 -0.59 -3.28
C THR A 66 -20.32 -0.96 -1.90
N GLY A 67 -19.06 -0.62 -1.62
CA GLY A 67 -18.36 -1.03 -0.40
C GLY A 67 -18.03 -2.52 -0.32
N LYS A 68 -18.17 -3.30 -1.39
CA LYS A 68 -17.92 -4.75 -1.38
C LYS A 68 -16.45 -5.06 -1.70
N SER A 69 -15.87 -6.05 -1.00
CA SER A 69 -14.52 -6.55 -1.26
C SER A 69 -14.38 -7.06 -2.70
N ILE A 70 -13.27 -6.75 -3.35
CA ILE A 70 -12.94 -7.19 -4.71
C ILE A 70 -12.14 -8.48 -4.63
N LEU A 71 -12.83 -9.63 -4.63
CA LEU A 71 -12.22 -10.94 -4.41
C LEU A 71 -11.28 -11.41 -5.54
N THR A 72 -11.27 -10.73 -6.67
CA THR A 72 -10.35 -10.99 -7.80
C THR A 72 -8.99 -10.31 -7.64
N PHE A 73 -8.86 -9.39 -6.67
CA PHE A 73 -7.60 -8.73 -6.35
C PHE A 73 -6.69 -9.67 -5.57
N GLY A 74 -5.43 -9.82 -5.99
CA GLY A 74 -4.46 -10.70 -5.34
C GLY A 74 -4.94 -12.13 -5.15
N GLY A 75 -4.73 -12.67 -3.96
CA GLY A 75 -5.25 -13.97 -3.54
C GLY A 75 -6.53 -13.83 -2.71
N LYS A 76 -7.70 -14.10 -3.31
CA LYS A 76 -9.00 -14.00 -2.63
C LYS A 76 -9.30 -12.61 -2.02
N GLY A 77 -8.94 -11.55 -2.74
CA GLY A 77 -9.18 -10.17 -2.34
C GLY A 77 -8.03 -9.51 -1.57
N LEU A 78 -6.93 -10.21 -1.35
CA LEU A 78 -5.81 -9.74 -0.54
C LEU A 78 -4.48 -9.93 -1.26
N VAL A 79 -3.56 -9.00 -1.05
CA VAL A 79 -2.13 -9.15 -1.36
C VAL A 79 -1.35 -9.23 -0.06
N ASP A 80 -0.64 -10.31 0.17
CA ASP A 80 0.23 -10.46 1.33
C ASP A 80 1.50 -9.63 1.14
N LEU A 81 1.66 -8.59 1.92
CA LEU A 81 2.80 -7.67 1.83
C LEU A 81 4.12 -8.27 2.35
N ARG A 82 4.09 -9.46 2.98
CA ARG A 82 5.29 -10.18 3.40
C ARG A 82 5.96 -10.92 2.25
N GLU A 83 5.21 -11.17 1.17
CA GLU A 83 5.75 -11.81 -0.04
C GLU A 83 6.68 -10.85 -0.80
N ASP A 84 7.54 -11.41 -1.63
CA ASP A 84 8.44 -10.70 -2.54
C ASP A 84 9.44 -9.71 -1.89
N LEU A 85 9.79 -9.93 -0.62
CA LEU A 85 10.78 -9.15 0.12
C LEU A 85 12.18 -9.80 0.14
N GLY A 86 12.40 -10.86 -0.64
CA GLY A 86 13.66 -11.59 -0.64
C GLY A 86 13.98 -12.33 0.66
N ARG A 87 12.98 -12.49 1.54
CA ARG A 87 13.06 -13.19 2.83
C ARG A 87 11.88 -14.15 2.99
N ASP A 88 12.03 -15.16 3.85
CA ASP A 88 10.92 -16.05 4.18
C ASP A 88 9.77 -15.24 4.84
N PRO A 89 8.59 -15.19 4.23
CA PRO A 89 7.44 -14.44 4.76
C PRO A 89 7.04 -14.84 6.18
N LYS A 90 7.32 -16.08 6.58
CA LYS A 90 7.03 -16.59 7.93
C LYS A 90 7.89 -15.95 9.01
N LEU A 91 9.05 -15.39 8.63
CA LEU A 91 9.95 -14.70 9.54
C LEU A 91 9.65 -13.21 9.64
N ILE A 92 8.76 -12.70 8.81
CA ILE A 92 8.37 -11.29 8.79
C ILE A 92 7.22 -11.10 9.77
N THR A 93 7.51 -10.49 10.90
CA THR A 93 6.52 -10.31 11.99
C THR A 93 5.59 -9.13 11.76
N ARG A 94 6.02 -8.15 10.95
CA ARG A 94 5.24 -6.95 10.63
C ARG A 94 5.80 -6.28 9.39
N ILE A 95 4.91 -5.90 8.47
CA ILE A 95 5.25 -5.18 7.23
C ILE A 95 4.18 -4.18 6.81
N GLN A 96 3.16 -3.98 7.62
CA GLN A 96 2.04 -3.08 7.32
C GLN A 96 2.52 -1.72 6.81
N SER A 97 1.87 -1.19 5.78
CA SER A 97 2.03 0.20 5.40
C SER A 97 1.17 1.11 6.28
N ASN A 98 1.80 2.12 6.88
CA ASN A 98 1.06 3.17 7.60
C ASN A 98 0.59 4.29 6.67
N ASN A 99 1.15 4.39 5.47
CA ASN A 99 0.73 5.34 4.45
C ASN A 99 -0.29 4.70 3.52
N PRO A 100 -1.26 5.47 3.01
CA PRO A 100 -2.25 4.95 2.05
C PRO A 100 -1.64 4.53 0.72
N GLY A 101 -0.35 4.85 0.49
CA GLY A 101 0.28 4.73 -0.81
C GLY A 101 -0.12 5.84 -1.76
N ARG A 102 0.44 5.83 -2.96
CA ARG A 102 0.12 6.79 -4.02
C ARG A 102 -0.23 6.07 -5.30
N VAL A 103 -1.40 6.35 -5.81
CA VAL A 103 -1.84 5.84 -7.12
C VAL A 103 -1.20 6.67 -8.22
N PHE A 104 -0.67 5.98 -9.23
CA PHE A 104 -0.20 6.54 -10.48
C PHE A 104 -0.57 5.60 -11.62
N GLU A 105 -1.43 6.04 -12.52
CA GLU A 105 -2.04 5.21 -13.56
C GLU A 105 -2.70 3.96 -12.93
N ASP A 106 -2.33 2.76 -13.36
CA ASP A 106 -2.81 1.48 -12.83
C ASP A 106 -1.89 0.88 -11.76
N LEU A 107 -1.07 1.70 -11.12
CA LEU A 107 -0.17 1.29 -10.04
C LEU A 107 -0.53 1.97 -8.73
N ILE A 108 -0.37 1.23 -7.64
CA ILE A 108 -0.24 1.81 -6.30
C ILE A 108 1.19 1.66 -5.83
N LEU A 109 1.84 2.79 -5.53
CA LEU A 109 3.17 2.86 -4.93
C LEU A 109 3.02 2.80 -3.42
N LEU A 110 3.66 1.84 -2.79
CA LEU A 110 3.47 1.54 -1.38
C LEU A 110 4.82 1.42 -0.69
N GLY A 111 4.98 2.14 0.41
CA GLY A 111 6.03 1.90 1.39
C GLY A 111 5.57 0.91 2.47
N SER A 112 6.41 0.67 3.45
CA SER A 112 6.10 -0.24 4.56
C SER A 112 6.63 0.29 5.88
N THR A 113 6.15 -0.28 6.99
CA THR A 113 6.61 0.03 8.35
C THR A 113 7.11 -1.25 9.02
N PRO A 114 8.30 -1.73 8.61
CA PRO A 114 8.84 -3.01 9.09
C PRO A 114 9.41 -2.95 10.52
N GLY A 115 9.51 -1.77 11.10
CA GLY A 115 10.27 -1.50 12.31
C GLY A 115 11.61 -0.83 12.02
N GLU A 116 12.35 -0.46 13.09
CA GLU A 116 13.56 0.36 12.97
C GLU A 116 14.80 -0.32 13.54
N SER A 117 14.72 -1.59 13.88
CA SER A 117 15.89 -2.33 14.31
C SER A 117 16.73 -2.77 13.11
N TYR A 118 18.02 -2.97 13.34
CA TYR A 118 18.95 -3.44 12.31
C TYR A 118 18.52 -4.75 11.63
N LEU A 119 17.83 -5.62 12.35
CA LEU A 119 17.33 -6.89 11.83
C LEU A 119 15.86 -6.84 11.39
N SER A 120 15.30 -5.66 11.23
CA SER A 120 13.93 -5.49 10.71
C SER A 120 13.80 -6.04 9.28
N PRO A 121 12.60 -6.36 8.82
CA PRO A 121 12.33 -6.61 7.41
C PRO A 121 12.73 -5.42 6.51
N PRO A 122 12.94 -5.64 5.20
CA PRO A 122 13.23 -4.57 4.25
C PRO A 122 12.14 -3.52 4.23
N GLY A 123 12.53 -2.25 4.14
CA GLY A 123 11.64 -1.11 4.03
C GLY A 123 11.35 -0.70 2.58
N ASP A 124 11.46 -1.62 1.65
CA ASP A 124 11.40 -1.37 0.21
C ASP A 124 10.13 -0.65 -0.24
N ILE A 125 10.28 0.16 -1.28
CA ILE A 125 9.15 0.77 -1.98
C ILE A 125 8.74 -0.16 -3.10
N ARG A 126 7.45 -0.50 -3.14
CA ARG A 126 6.92 -1.46 -4.10
C ARG A 126 5.74 -0.87 -4.86
N ALA A 127 5.64 -1.19 -6.13
CA ALA A 127 4.47 -0.86 -6.93
C ALA A 127 3.68 -2.12 -7.26
N PHE A 128 2.39 -2.09 -6.96
CA PHE A 128 1.46 -3.15 -7.27
C PHE A 128 0.46 -2.67 -8.33
N ASN A 129 0.10 -3.55 -9.24
CA ASN A 129 -0.98 -3.25 -10.20
C ASN A 129 -2.32 -3.24 -9.46
N VAL A 130 -3.07 -2.14 -9.54
CA VAL A 130 -4.35 -1.94 -8.82
C VAL A 130 -5.47 -2.86 -9.31
N ILE A 131 -5.37 -3.45 -10.49
CA ILE A 131 -6.41 -4.35 -11.02
C ILE A 131 -6.19 -5.77 -10.52
N THR A 132 -4.92 -6.21 -10.49
CA THR A 132 -4.58 -7.61 -10.27
C THR A 132 -3.91 -7.89 -8.92
N GLY A 133 -3.40 -6.88 -8.23
CA GLY A 133 -2.59 -7.01 -7.02
C GLY A 133 -1.18 -7.54 -7.27
N LYS A 134 -0.75 -7.74 -8.52
CA LYS A 134 0.58 -8.25 -8.82
C LYS A 134 1.64 -7.19 -8.57
N LEU A 135 2.74 -7.60 -7.94
CA LEU A 135 3.94 -6.78 -7.84
C LEU A 135 4.49 -6.49 -9.26
N VAL A 136 4.78 -5.23 -9.54
CA VAL A 136 5.29 -4.77 -10.84
C VAL A 136 6.77 -4.42 -10.75
N TRP A 137 7.17 -3.70 -9.70
CA TRP A 137 8.57 -3.40 -9.42
C TRP A 137 8.81 -3.16 -7.93
N THR A 138 10.06 -3.29 -7.54
CA THR A 138 10.59 -2.98 -6.21
C THR A 138 11.76 -2.02 -6.34
N PHE A 139 11.79 -1.00 -5.49
CA PHE A 139 12.96 -0.19 -5.23
C PHE A 139 13.52 -0.60 -3.87
N HIS A 140 14.72 -1.18 -3.86
CA HIS A 140 15.37 -1.60 -2.64
C HIS A 140 15.96 -0.42 -1.90
N THR A 141 15.50 -0.15 -0.69
CA THR A 141 16.01 0.95 0.16
C THR A 141 17.38 0.61 0.74
N ILE A 142 17.72 -0.67 0.86
CA ILE A 142 19.07 -1.18 1.09
C ILE A 142 19.51 -1.86 -0.21
N PRO A 143 20.45 -1.25 -0.97
CA PRO A 143 20.77 -1.70 -2.31
C PRO A 143 21.27 -3.14 -2.38
N HIS A 144 20.83 -3.87 -3.40
CA HIS A 144 21.31 -5.19 -3.73
C HIS A 144 22.57 -5.14 -4.62
N PRO A 145 23.32 -6.26 -4.75
CA PRO A 145 24.51 -6.30 -5.61
C PRO A 145 24.22 -5.83 -7.04
N GLY A 146 24.97 -4.84 -7.50
CA GLY A 146 24.83 -4.23 -8.82
C GLY A 146 23.89 -3.01 -8.87
N GLU A 147 23.21 -2.67 -7.78
CA GLU A 147 22.42 -1.46 -7.67
C GLU A 147 23.26 -0.27 -7.19
N PHE A 148 22.80 0.93 -7.53
CA PHE A 148 23.45 2.17 -7.11
C PHE A 148 23.54 2.26 -5.58
N GLY A 149 24.72 2.57 -5.07
CA GLY A 149 24.98 2.72 -3.64
C GLY A 149 25.27 1.43 -2.89
N TYR A 150 25.26 0.26 -3.53
CA TYR A 150 25.56 -1.02 -2.86
C TYR A 150 26.92 -1.01 -2.13
N GLU A 151 27.93 -0.39 -2.71
CA GLU A 151 29.28 -0.28 -2.16
C GLU A 151 29.38 0.61 -0.91
N THR A 152 28.33 1.38 -0.61
CA THR A 152 28.27 2.22 0.60
C THR A 152 27.75 1.47 1.82
N TRP A 153 27.22 0.27 1.62
CA TRP A 153 26.70 -0.60 2.67
C TRP A 153 27.67 -1.73 3.01
N PRO A 154 27.61 -2.28 4.23
CA PRO A 154 28.36 -3.51 4.55
C PRO A 154 28.00 -4.63 3.57
N LYS A 155 28.98 -5.43 3.19
CA LYS A 155 28.79 -6.57 2.30
C LYS A 155 27.62 -7.45 2.78
N ASP A 156 26.74 -7.79 1.86
CA ASP A 156 25.54 -8.62 2.11
C ASP A 156 24.52 -8.02 3.12
N ALA A 157 24.62 -6.73 3.46
CA ALA A 157 23.68 -6.05 4.38
C ALA A 157 22.22 -6.26 3.97
N TRP A 158 21.91 -6.22 2.70
CA TRP A 158 20.58 -6.45 2.13
C TRP A 158 19.93 -7.77 2.55
N ARG A 159 20.75 -8.79 2.93
CA ARG A 159 20.24 -10.10 3.34
C ARG A 159 19.69 -10.12 4.76
N TYR A 160 20.15 -9.23 5.63
CA TYR A 160 19.83 -9.27 7.06
C TYR A 160 19.42 -7.93 7.66
N SER A 161 19.88 -6.81 7.10
CA SER A 161 19.47 -5.48 7.54
C SER A 161 18.11 -5.10 6.99
N GLY A 162 17.40 -4.28 7.72
CA GLY A 162 16.11 -3.73 7.33
C GLY A 162 15.92 -2.33 7.88
N GLY A 163 14.67 -1.91 8.00
CA GLY A 163 14.35 -0.51 8.22
C GLY A 163 14.52 0.28 6.92
N ALA A 164 15.11 1.48 6.98
CA ALA A 164 15.26 2.39 5.83
C ALA A 164 13.95 2.53 5.03
N ASN A 165 12.85 2.65 5.72
CA ASN A 165 11.50 2.71 5.17
C ASN A 165 11.00 4.15 5.01
N THR A 166 9.99 4.35 4.18
CA THR A 166 9.37 5.67 4.03
C THR A 166 8.42 5.99 5.17
N TRP A 167 8.60 7.17 5.77
CA TRP A 167 7.78 7.69 6.86
C TRP A 167 6.69 8.63 6.38
N GLY A 168 6.96 9.37 5.33
CA GLY A 168 6.06 10.37 4.78
C GLY A 168 5.21 9.83 3.64
N GLU A 169 4.37 10.71 3.11
CA GLU A 169 3.56 10.41 1.94
C GLU A 169 4.39 10.42 0.66
N ILE A 170 4.07 9.53 -0.24
CA ILE A 170 4.67 9.46 -1.57
C ILE A 170 4.01 10.52 -2.46
N THR A 171 4.82 11.33 -3.12
CA THR A 171 4.36 12.31 -4.11
C THR A 171 4.82 11.90 -5.50
N VAL A 172 3.98 12.07 -6.50
CA VAL A 172 4.30 11.73 -7.90
C VAL A 172 4.18 12.98 -8.78
N ASP A 173 5.25 13.27 -9.53
CA ASP A 173 5.19 14.14 -10.69
C ASP A 173 4.64 13.33 -11.87
N GLU A 174 3.33 13.40 -12.05
CA GLU A 174 2.62 12.59 -13.06
C GLU A 174 3.10 12.91 -14.49
N LYS A 175 3.50 14.16 -14.76
CA LYS A 175 3.97 14.58 -16.08
C LYS A 175 5.31 13.94 -16.43
N ARG A 176 6.18 13.73 -15.44
CA ARG A 176 7.52 13.16 -15.65
C ARG A 176 7.61 11.67 -15.28
N GLY A 177 6.58 11.13 -14.63
CA GLY A 177 6.59 9.77 -14.11
C GLY A 177 7.62 9.57 -12.99
N ILE A 178 7.84 10.57 -12.14
CA ILE A 178 8.83 10.53 -11.06
C ILE A 178 8.10 10.48 -9.72
N ALA A 179 8.40 9.46 -8.92
CA ALA A 179 7.93 9.36 -7.55
C ALA A 179 9.00 9.89 -6.58
N TYR A 180 8.56 10.68 -5.59
CA TYR A 180 9.37 11.19 -4.49
C TYR A 180 8.87 10.59 -3.19
N PHE A 181 9.76 9.98 -2.43
CA PHE A 181 9.45 9.40 -1.13
C PHE A 181 10.56 9.68 -0.11
N PRO A 182 10.21 10.13 1.09
CA PRO A 182 11.17 10.36 2.16
C PRO A 182 11.51 9.03 2.85
N THR A 183 12.79 8.73 3.01
CA THR A 183 13.33 7.57 3.75
C THR A 183 14.16 8.03 4.93
#